data_4aad6474948c6e248daae0a20b49de04
#
_entry.id   4aad6474948c6e248daae0a20b49de04
#
_cell.length_a   1.000
_cell.length_b   1.000
_cell.length_c   1.000
_cell.angle_alpha   90.00
_cell.angle_beta   90.00
_cell.angle_gamma   90.00
#
_symmetry.space_group_name_H-M   'P 1'
#
loop_
_entity.id
_entity.type
_entity.pdbx_description
1 polymer ?
#
loop_
_entity_poly.entity_id
_entity_poly.type
_entity_poly.pdbx_seq_one_letter_code
_entity_poly.pdbx_strand_id
1 'polypeptide(L)'
;ILTEEASTLTTRGIYTTIKEKDYHQSYDHDRPNWGATAQEWMRYVDTRKYIGGAFVWTGFDYGGEALMHYWPGVVSNFGILDYCGYPKDAYWYYKAWWTDEPVLHILPHWNGIGTDSVDVQLYTNLDEVELFLNNKSLGKKKVNKYDIPTWRVKYIPGKLTAKGKKENQKYTESIETTGEPALIQL
;
A
#
# COMPACT_ATOMS: atom_id res chain seq x y z
N ILE A 1 -23.93 -9.02 5.84
CA ILE A 1 -23.23 -7.85 5.28
C ILE A 1 -22.58 -7.10 6.43
N LEU A 2 -21.32 -6.75 6.28
CA LEU A 2 -20.57 -5.92 7.21
C LEU A 2 -20.52 -4.49 6.63
N THR A 3 -20.73 -3.48 7.47
CA THR A 3 -20.99 -2.11 6.97
C THR A 3 -19.81 -1.15 7.08
N GLU A 4 -18.86 -1.42 7.96
CA GLU A 4 -17.68 -0.59 8.18
C GLU A 4 -16.51 -1.50 8.54
N GLU A 5 -15.67 -1.81 7.57
CA GLU A 5 -14.61 -2.79 7.75
C GLU A 5 -13.26 -2.26 7.30
N ALA A 6 -12.22 -2.93 7.74
CA ALA A 6 -10.81 -2.60 7.65
C ALA A 6 -10.43 -1.40 8.52
N SER A 7 -10.78 -0.19 8.15
CA SER A 7 -10.43 1.04 8.90
C SER A 7 -8.92 1.20 9.14
N THR A 8 -8.11 0.86 8.13
CA THR A 8 -6.66 1.10 8.17
C THR A 8 -6.39 2.60 7.99
N LEU A 9 -5.48 3.13 8.78
CA LEU A 9 -5.04 4.52 8.69
C LEU A 9 -3.80 4.62 7.80
N THR A 10 -3.84 5.46 6.78
CA THR A 10 -2.71 5.68 5.88
C THR A 10 -2.65 7.12 5.39
N THR A 11 -1.45 7.68 5.28
CA THR A 11 -1.19 8.98 4.67
C THR A 11 -0.37 8.77 3.40
N ARG A 12 -0.87 9.23 2.25
CA ARG A 12 -0.24 8.99 0.94
C ARG A 12 1.23 9.41 0.91
N GLY A 13 2.12 8.48 0.55
CA GLY A 13 3.56 8.72 0.41
C GLY A 13 4.33 8.80 1.72
N ILE A 14 3.72 8.50 2.87
CA ILE A 14 4.37 8.44 4.18
C ILE A 14 4.63 6.97 4.53
N TYR A 15 5.84 6.64 4.95
CA TYR A 15 6.22 5.26 5.29
C TYR A 15 6.78 5.09 6.70
N THR A 16 6.65 6.14 7.50
CA THR A 16 6.94 6.14 8.93
C THR A 16 5.87 6.95 9.64
N THR A 17 5.21 6.37 10.63
CA THR A 17 4.17 7.06 11.40
C THR A 17 4.78 8.21 12.20
N ILE A 18 4.22 9.41 12.05
CA ILE A 18 4.62 10.64 12.75
C ILE A 18 3.40 11.17 13.51
N LYS A 19 3.27 10.74 14.76
CA LYS A 19 2.08 11.03 15.60
C LYS A 19 1.82 12.53 15.79
N GLU A 20 2.87 13.33 15.91
CA GLU A 20 2.77 14.78 16.11
C GLU A 20 2.18 15.52 14.91
N LYS A 21 2.15 14.86 13.74
CA LYS A 21 1.59 15.38 12.50
C LYS A 21 0.33 14.65 12.05
N ASP A 22 -0.12 13.66 12.81
CA ASP A 22 -1.18 12.73 12.42
C ASP A 22 -0.90 12.05 11.06
N TYR A 23 0.37 11.72 10.81
CA TYR A 23 0.77 10.99 9.62
C TYR A 23 0.92 9.51 9.93
N HIS A 24 0.26 8.68 9.13
CA HIS A 24 0.25 7.23 9.25
C HIS A 24 1.00 6.59 8.10
N GLN A 25 1.78 5.56 8.40
CA GLN A 25 2.53 4.84 7.37
C GLN A 25 1.60 4.19 6.33
N SER A 26 2.01 4.23 5.06
CA SER A 26 1.23 3.67 3.94
C SER A 26 1.31 2.15 3.83
N TYR A 27 2.10 1.49 4.67
CA TYR A 27 2.01 0.05 4.83
C TYR A 27 0.68 -0.32 5.52
N ASP A 28 0.17 -1.50 5.26
CA ASP A 28 -1.08 -1.99 5.85
C ASP A 28 -0.89 -2.40 7.33
N HIS A 29 -0.54 -1.44 8.21
CA HIS A 29 -0.21 -1.69 9.62
C HIS A 29 -0.96 -0.82 10.62
N ASP A 30 -1.10 0.48 10.34
CA ASP A 30 -1.71 1.42 11.29
C ASP A 30 -3.23 1.28 11.27
N ARG A 31 -3.83 1.08 12.40
CA ARG A 31 -5.29 0.94 12.58
C ARG A 31 -5.73 1.28 13.99
N PRO A 32 -6.96 1.73 14.21
CA PRO A 32 -7.52 1.84 15.54
C PRO A 32 -7.78 0.45 16.16
N ASN A 33 -8.03 0.43 17.46
CA ASN A 33 -8.20 -0.83 18.20
C ASN A 33 -9.35 -1.72 17.70
N TRP A 34 -10.36 -1.13 17.06
CA TRP A 34 -11.50 -1.86 16.47
C TRP A 34 -11.31 -2.19 14.99
N GLY A 35 -10.31 -1.61 14.34
CA GLY A 35 -10.03 -1.81 12.93
C GLY A 35 -9.26 -3.08 12.64
N ALA A 36 -9.19 -3.43 11.37
CA ALA A 36 -8.36 -4.50 10.83
C ALA A 36 -7.51 -3.96 9.69
N THR A 37 -6.39 -4.61 9.39
CA THR A 37 -5.66 -4.33 8.15
C THR A 37 -6.46 -4.84 6.94
N ALA A 38 -6.20 -4.30 5.76
CA ALA A 38 -6.86 -4.77 4.54
C ALA A 38 -6.62 -6.28 4.31
N GLN A 39 -5.41 -6.75 4.59
CA GLN A 39 -5.06 -8.16 4.47
C GLN A 39 -5.84 -9.04 5.46
N GLU A 40 -5.88 -8.67 6.74
CA GLU A 40 -6.62 -9.41 7.78
C GLU A 40 -8.10 -9.49 7.43
N TRP A 41 -8.68 -8.36 7.05
CA TRP A 41 -10.09 -8.25 6.70
C TRP A 41 -10.46 -9.10 5.48
N MET A 42 -9.71 -9.02 4.39
CA MET A 42 -9.98 -9.82 3.19
C MET A 42 -9.90 -11.31 3.45
N ARG A 43 -8.89 -11.76 4.19
CA ARG A 43 -8.76 -13.17 4.60
C ARG A 43 -9.93 -13.60 5.50
N TYR A 44 -10.34 -12.73 6.40
CA TYR A 44 -11.48 -13.02 7.30
C TYR A 44 -12.76 -13.22 6.53
N VAL A 45 -13.09 -12.33 5.59
CA VAL A 45 -14.32 -12.41 4.78
C VAL A 45 -14.29 -13.62 3.85
N ASP A 46 -13.20 -13.84 3.12
CA ASP A 46 -13.07 -14.91 2.14
C ASP A 46 -13.19 -16.33 2.74
N THR A 47 -12.74 -16.49 3.98
CA THR A 47 -12.81 -17.79 4.67
C THR A 47 -14.18 -18.10 5.28
N ARG A 48 -15.13 -17.17 5.25
CA ARG A 48 -16.45 -17.29 5.90
C ARG A 48 -17.58 -17.17 4.89
N LYS A 49 -18.02 -18.31 4.37
CA LYS A 49 -19.05 -18.40 3.32
C LYS A 49 -20.39 -17.79 3.68
N TYR A 50 -20.68 -17.59 4.97
CA TYR A 50 -21.91 -16.94 5.43
C TYR A 50 -21.86 -15.41 5.37
N ILE A 51 -20.68 -14.82 5.12
CA ILE A 51 -20.52 -13.38 4.91
C ILE A 51 -20.79 -13.09 3.44
N GLY A 52 -21.90 -12.42 3.15
CA GLY A 52 -22.30 -12.08 1.78
C GLY A 52 -21.62 -10.85 1.20
N GLY A 53 -20.79 -10.17 1.97
CA GLY A 53 -20.03 -8.99 1.53
C GLY A 53 -19.81 -7.99 2.66
N ALA A 54 -18.97 -6.99 2.36
CA ALA A 54 -18.62 -5.94 3.30
C ALA A 54 -18.25 -4.64 2.57
N PHE A 55 -18.33 -3.52 3.29
CA PHE A 55 -17.93 -2.20 2.80
C PHE A 55 -16.73 -1.70 3.57
N VAL A 56 -15.72 -1.25 2.84
CA VAL A 56 -14.53 -0.66 3.44
C VAL A 56 -14.84 0.74 3.96
N TRP A 57 -14.41 1.03 5.14
CA TRP A 57 -14.33 2.38 5.66
C TRP A 57 -12.90 2.92 5.47
N THR A 58 -12.66 3.77 4.46
CA THR A 58 -13.63 4.37 3.54
C THR A 58 -13.00 4.58 2.16
N GLY A 59 -13.78 4.98 1.17
CA GLY A 59 -13.30 5.22 -0.20
C GLY A 59 -12.33 6.40 -0.29
N PHE A 60 -12.65 7.52 0.37
CA PHE A 60 -11.88 8.77 0.35
C PHE A 60 -11.55 9.21 1.77
N ASP A 61 -10.42 9.90 1.92
CA ASP A 61 -10.21 10.71 3.12
C ASP A 61 -11.25 11.83 3.17
N TYR A 62 -11.66 12.19 4.37
CA TYR A 62 -12.66 13.23 4.59
C TYR A 62 -12.28 14.09 5.78
N GLY A 63 -12.76 15.34 5.79
CA GLY A 63 -12.54 16.27 6.88
C GLY A 63 -13.64 16.21 7.95
N GLY A 64 -13.32 16.67 9.17
CA GLY A 64 -14.31 16.98 10.18
C GLY A 64 -14.64 15.91 11.21
N GLU A 65 -13.98 14.77 11.23
CA GLU A 65 -14.15 13.76 12.28
C GLU A 65 -13.30 14.08 13.52
N ALA A 66 -13.85 14.93 14.37
CA ALA A 66 -13.12 15.51 15.50
C ALA A 66 -12.73 14.54 16.63
N LEU A 67 -13.30 13.32 16.66
CA LEU A 67 -13.10 12.39 17.78
C LEU A 67 -11.81 11.56 17.64
N MET A 68 -11.23 11.49 16.46
CA MET A 68 -10.10 10.62 16.17
C MET A 68 -8.82 11.38 15.81
N HIS A 69 -8.97 12.62 15.38
CA HIS A 69 -7.89 13.44 14.88
C HIS A 69 -7.77 14.71 15.72
N TYR A 70 -6.72 14.75 16.54
CA TYR A 70 -6.37 15.97 17.28
C TYR A 70 -5.52 16.86 16.38
N TRP A 71 -5.61 18.17 16.58
CA TRP A 71 -4.73 19.10 15.92
C TRP A 71 -3.25 18.63 15.99
N PRO A 72 -2.51 18.61 14.87
CA PRO A 72 -2.82 19.21 13.56
C PRO A 72 -3.59 18.32 12.56
N GLY A 73 -4.04 17.13 12.94
CA GLY A 73 -4.84 16.26 12.10
C GLY A 73 -6.22 16.89 11.81
N VAL A 74 -6.53 17.04 10.52
CA VAL A 74 -7.79 17.62 10.05
C VAL A 74 -8.51 16.74 9.03
N VAL A 75 -7.90 15.59 8.72
CA VAL A 75 -8.36 14.61 7.72
C VAL A 75 -8.36 13.23 8.33
N SER A 76 -9.34 12.40 7.97
CA SER A 76 -9.59 11.10 8.60
C SER A 76 -8.51 10.04 8.39
N ASN A 77 -7.72 10.12 7.34
CA ASN A 77 -6.69 9.13 6.93
C ASN A 77 -7.19 7.69 6.66
N PHE A 78 -8.51 7.42 6.73
CA PHE A 78 -9.09 6.09 6.47
C PHE A 78 -9.28 5.77 4.99
N GLY A 79 -9.25 6.78 4.11
CA GLY A 79 -9.51 6.61 2.69
C GLY A 79 -8.51 5.69 2.00
N ILE A 80 -8.97 4.89 1.05
CA ILE A 80 -8.10 4.22 0.07
C ILE A 80 -7.61 5.18 -1.01
N LEU A 81 -8.32 6.30 -1.18
CA LEU A 81 -7.92 7.48 -1.93
C LEU A 81 -7.71 8.64 -0.93
N ASP A 82 -6.79 9.54 -1.23
CA ASP A 82 -6.60 10.73 -0.41
C ASP A 82 -7.73 11.75 -0.58
N TYR A 83 -7.67 12.84 0.17
CA TYR A 83 -8.70 13.92 0.15
C TYR A 83 -8.89 14.54 -1.25
N CYS A 84 -7.86 14.50 -2.09
CA CYS A 84 -7.91 15.01 -3.47
C CYS A 84 -8.30 13.94 -4.50
N GLY A 85 -8.55 12.70 -4.07
CA GLY A 85 -8.91 11.59 -4.94
C GLY A 85 -7.73 10.84 -5.55
N TYR A 86 -6.50 11.10 -5.10
CA TYR A 86 -5.33 10.34 -5.56
C TYR A 86 -5.22 8.99 -4.84
N PRO A 87 -4.90 7.90 -5.56
CA PRO A 87 -4.71 6.59 -4.96
C PRO A 87 -3.61 6.58 -3.91
N LYS A 88 -3.89 6.02 -2.73
CA LYS A 88 -2.89 5.60 -1.76
C LYS A 88 -2.42 4.18 -2.10
N ASP A 89 -1.37 3.69 -1.42
CA ASP A 89 -0.89 2.32 -1.70
C ASP A 89 -1.99 1.27 -1.47
N ALA A 90 -2.83 1.45 -0.45
CA ALA A 90 -3.97 0.57 -0.16
C ALA A 90 -4.92 0.36 -1.36
N TYR A 91 -5.11 1.37 -2.22
CA TYR A 91 -5.91 1.26 -3.44
C TYR A 91 -5.44 0.09 -4.31
N TRP A 92 -4.13 -0.05 -4.48
CA TRP A 92 -3.55 -1.11 -5.31
C TRP A 92 -3.73 -2.49 -4.71
N TYR A 93 -3.71 -2.59 -3.36
CA TYR A 93 -4.02 -3.83 -2.68
C TYR A 93 -5.48 -4.25 -2.91
N TYR A 94 -6.44 -3.33 -2.72
CA TYR A 94 -7.84 -3.61 -3.00
C TYR A 94 -8.07 -3.95 -4.48
N LYS A 95 -7.49 -3.17 -5.40
CA LYS A 95 -7.60 -3.45 -6.84
C LYS A 95 -7.08 -4.86 -7.17
N ALA A 96 -5.96 -5.26 -6.61
CA ALA A 96 -5.38 -6.58 -6.87
C ALA A 96 -6.33 -7.74 -6.52
N TRP A 97 -7.16 -7.57 -5.49
CA TRP A 97 -8.00 -8.67 -5.00
C TRP A 97 -9.49 -8.53 -5.32
N TRP A 98 -9.91 -7.36 -5.79
CA TRP A 98 -11.29 -7.12 -6.21
C TRP A 98 -11.50 -7.15 -7.72
N THR A 99 -10.44 -7.16 -8.49
CA THR A 99 -10.52 -7.23 -9.94
C THR A 99 -9.64 -8.35 -10.50
N ASP A 100 -9.92 -8.77 -11.73
CA ASP A 100 -9.08 -9.73 -12.47
C ASP A 100 -7.93 -9.03 -13.21
N GLU A 101 -7.91 -7.70 -13.22
CA GLU A 101 -6.84 -6.92 -13.84
C GLU A 101 -5.50 -7.24 -13.17
N PRO A 102 -4.43 -7.42 -13.96
CA PRO A 102 -3.10 -7.61 -13.41
C PRO A 102 -2.63 -6.36 -12.66
N VAL A 103 -2.25 -6.52 -11.43
CA VAL A 103 -1.70 -5.47 -10.57
C VAL A 103 -0.29 -5.84 -10.17
N LEU A 104 0.62 -4.88 -10.29
CA LEU A 104 1.98 -4.95 -9.76
C LEU A 104 2.34 -3.56 -9.27
N HIS A 105 2.35 -3.33 -7.97
CA HIS A 105 2.60 -2.04 -7.35
C HIS A 105 3.71 -2.15 -6.31
N ILE A 106 4.74 -1.30 -6.45
CA ILE A 106 5.90 -1.28 -5.57
C ILE A 106 5.71 -0.19 -4.51
N LEU A 107 5.87 -0.54 -3.24
CA LEU A 107 5.97 0.42 -2.15
C LEU A 107 7.15 0.08 -1.24
N PRO A 108 7.77 1.07 -0.57
CA PRO A 108 7.55 2.51 -0.66
C PRO A 108 8.17 3.13 -1.93
N HIS A 109 7.96 4.43 -2.14
CA HIS A 109 8.77 5.18 -3.10
C HIS A 109 10.26 5.04 -2.78
N TRP A 110 11.15 5.14 -3.80
CA TRP A 110 12.58 4.86 -3.61
C TRP A 110 13.43 6.14 -3.49
N ASN A 111 12.98 7.10 -2.65
CA ASN A 111 13.66 8.40 -2.42
C ASN A 111 14.33 8.51 -1.04
N GLY A 112 14.54 7.36 -0.37
CA GLY A 112 15.01 7.34 1.01
C GLY A 112 13.91 7.75 2.00
N ILE A 113 13.68 6.90 2.99
CA ILE A 113 12.68 7.14 4.05
C ILE A 113 13.32 7.27 5.42
N GLY A 114 14.60 7.69 5.45
CA GLY A 114 15.33 7.96 6.69
C GLY A 114 15.83 6.72 7.45
N THR A 115 15.83 5.55 6.81
CA THR A 115 16.32 4.29 7.42
C THR A 115 17.34 3.61 6.51
N ASP A 116 18.30 2.90 7.14
CA ASP A 116 19.32 2.14 6.40
C ASP A 116 18.75 0.95 5.62
N SER A 117 17.64 0.40 6.07
CA SER A 117 16.96 -0.74 5.44
C SER A 117 15.46 -0.53 5.42
N VAL A 118 14.86 -0.90 4.31
CA VAL A 118 13.47 -0.64 3.95
C VAL A 118 12.76 -1.96 3.69
N ASP A 119 11.55 -2.12 4.19
CA ASP A 119 10.67 -3.22 3.78
C ASP A 119 9.98 -2.84 2.47
N VAL A 120 10.51 -3.38 1.37
CA VAL A 120 9.90 -3.23 0.05
C VAL A 120 8.80 -4.27 -0.08
N GLN A 121 7.58 -3.80 -0.30
CA GLN A 121 6.40 -4.64 -0.48
C GLN A 121 5.89 -4.53 -1.91
N LEU A 122 5.23 -5.59 -2.37
CA LEU A 122 4.48 -5.56 -3.63
C LEU A 122 3.01 -5.87 -3.36
N TYR A 123 2.13 -4.97 -3.80
CA TYR A 123 0.70 -5.26 -3.87
C TYR A 123 0.40 -5.81 -5.27
N THR A 124 0.03 -7.09 -5.34
CA THR A 124 -0.05 -7.79 -6.60
C THR A 124 -0.97 -9.00 -6.53
N ASN A 125 -1.59 -9.33 -7.66
CA ASN A 125 -2.34 -10.57 -7.89
C ASN A 125 -1.68 -11.46 -8.97
N LEU A 126 -0.38 -11.27 -9.21
CA LEU A 126 0.40 -12.12 -10.11
C LEU A 126 0.76 -13.43 -9.41
N ASP A 127 1.12 -14.48 -10.17
CA ASP A 127 1.42 -15.80 -9.61
C ASP A 127 2.81 -15.86 -8.96
N GLU A 128 3.78 -15.16 -9.54
CA GLU A 128 5.16 -15.08 -9.08
C GLU A 128 5.73 -13.70 -9.38
N VAL A 129 6.52 -13.18 -8.46
CA VAL A 129 7.20 -11.90 -8.59
C VAL A 129 8.67 -11.99 -8.24
N GLU A 130 9.49 -11.15 -8.86
CA GLU A 130 10.92 -10.99 -8.58
C GLU A 130 11.26 -9.52 -8.45
N LEU A 131 11.96 -9.16 -7.37
CA LEU A 131 12.40 -7.79 -7.13
C LEU A 131 13.87 -7.62 -7.51
N PHE A 132 14.20 -6.49 -8.11
CA PHE A 132 15.56 -6.10 -8.49
C PHE A 132 15.89 -4.73 -7.93
N LEU A 133 17.13 -4.53 -7.49
CA LEU A 133 17.72 -3.23 -7.20
C LEU A 133 18.93 -3.02 -8.11
N ASN A 134 18.91 -1.98 -8.91
CA ASN A 134 19.97 -1.66 -9.87
C ASN A 134 20.34 -2.88 -10.74
N ASN A 135 19.32 -3.56 -11.28
CA ASN A 135 19.41 -4.79 -12.09
C ASN A 135 19.91 -6.05 -11.35
N LYS A 136 20.23 -5.96 -10.06
CA LYS A 136 20.59 -7.14 -9.26
C LYS A 136 19.34 -7.75 -8.64
N SER A 137 19.09 -9.02 -8.87
CA SER A 137 17.96 -9.75 -8.29
C SER A 137 18.09 -9.83 -6.76
N LEU A 138 16.99 -9.53 -6.09
CA LEU A 138 16.79 -9.71 -4.65
C LEU A 138 16.00 -10.98 -4.33
N GLY A 139 15.71 -11.77 -5.36
CA GLY A 139 15.04 -13.06 -5.25
C GLY A 139 13.58 -13.03 -5.69
N LYS A 140 13.07 -14.23 -5.90
CA LYS A 140 11.69 -14.49 -6.33
C LYS A 140 10.81 -14.90 -5.17
N LYS A 141 9.52 -14.59 -5.29
CA LYS A 141 8.49 -15.07 -4.38
C LYS A 141 7.26 -15.50 -5.16
N LYS A 142 6.72 -16.67 -4.78
CA LYS A 142 5.39 -17.09 -5.20
C LYS A 142 4.36 -16.27 -4.42
N VAL A 143 3.28 -15.89 -5.07
CA VAL A 143 2.19 -15.11 -4.47
C VAL A 143 0.99 -16.02 -4.27
N ASN A 144 0.51 -16.12 -3.04
CA ASN A 144 -0.78 -16.72 -2.75
C ASN A 144 -1.83 -15.62 -2.56
N LYS A 145 -3.10 -16.00 -2.59
CA LYS A 145 -4.21 -15.07 -2.42
C LYS A 145 -4.05 -14.25 -1.13
N TYR A 146 -4.13 -12.93 -1.25
CA TYR A 146 -3.97 -11.94 -0.18
C TYR A 146 -2.56 -11.81 0.41
N ASP A 147 -1.55 -12.49 -0.14
CA ASP A 147 -0.17 -12.30 0.32
C ASP A 147 0.39 -10.92 -0.10
N ILE A 148 1.28 -10.42 0.74
CA ILE A 148 2.07 -9.22 0.48
C ILE A 148 3.55 -9.63 0.42
N PRO A 149 4.08 -9.93 -0.77
CA PRO A 149 5.50 -10.24 -0.94
C PRO A 149 6.36 -9.08 -0.43
N THR A 150 7.23 -9.34 0.54
CA THR A 150 8.05 -8.33 1.21
C THR A 150 9.51 -8.72 1.18
N TRP A 151 10.40 -7.77 0.88
CA TRP A 151 11.87 -7.91 0.97
C TRP A 151 12.43 -6.85 1.89
N ARG A 152 13.31 -7.25 2.81
CA ARG A 152 14.11 -6.30 3.59
C ARG A 152 15.31 -5.87 2.76
N VAL A 153 15.34 -4.62 2.31
CA VAL A 153 16.32 -4.12 1.34
C VAL A 153 17.13 -2.98 1.96
N LYS A 154 18.46 -3.09 1.90
CA LYS A 154 19.31 -1.94 2.25
C LYS A 154 19.07 -0.82 1.24
N TYR A 155 18.80 0.39 1.74
CA TYR A 155 18.63 1.53 0.86
C TYR A 155 19.93 1.88 0.12
N ILE A 156 19.86 1.88 -1.18
CA ILE A 156 20.90 2.35 -2.10
C ILE A 156 20.18 3.12 -3.20
N PRO A 157 20.57 4.38 -3.47
CA PRO A 157 19.99 5.14 -4.58
C PRO A 157 20.03 4.37 -5.90
N GLY A 158 19.00 4.53 -6.72
CA GLY A 158 18.90 3.88 -8.01
C GLY A 158 17.50 3.42 -8.32
N LYS A 159 17.38 2.30 -9.05
CA LYS A 159 16.11 1.81 -9.59
C LYS A 159 15.70 0.49 -8.95
N LEU A 160 14.53 0.49 -8.34
CA LEU A 160 13.80 -0.74 -8.01
C LEU A 160 12.95 -1.16 -9.22
N THR A 161 13.01 -2.43 -9.55
CA THR A 161 12.18 -3.01 -10.61
C THR A 161 11.53 -4.30 -10.09
N ALA A 162 10.23 -4.38 -10.14
CA ALA A 162 9.49 -5.61 -9.94
C ALA A 162 9.13 -6.22 -11.28
N LYS A 163 9.34 -7.51 -11.42
CA LYS A 163 8.89 -8.31 -12.57
C LYS A 163 8.01 -9.42 -12.06
N GLY A 164 6.90 -9.67 -12.73
CA GLY A 164 6.01 -10.75 -12.36
C GLY A 164 5.36 -11.38 -13.57
N LYS A 165 4.68 -12.50 -13.32
CA LYS A 165 3.91 -13.21 -14.34
C LYS A 165 2.54 -13.59 -13.78
N LYS A 166 1.55 -13.55 -14.67
CA LYS A 166 0.22 -14.12 -14.44
C LYS A 166 -0.10 -14.97 -15.66
N GLU A 167 -0.32 -16.26 -15.43
CA GLU A 167 -0.41 -17.23 -16.52
C GLU A 167 0.85 -17.18 -17.43
N ASN A 168 0.68 -16.78 -18.70
CA ASN A 168 1.78 -16.69 -19.68
C ASN A 168 2.22 -15.25 -19.96
N GLN A 169 1.63 -14.25 -19.29
CA GLN A 169 1.94 -12.84 -19.50
C GLN A 169 2.93 -12.31 -18.45
N LYS A 170 3.83 -11.43 -18.92
CA LYS A 170 4.86 -10.81 -18.08
C LYS A 170 4.51 -9.35 -17.83
N TYR A 171 4.73 -8.91 -16.60
CA TYR A 171 4.47 -7.55 -16.14
C TYR A 171 5.73 -6.98 -15.52
N THR A 172 5.93 -5.70 -15.67
CA THR A 172 7.09 -5.00 -15.10
C THR A 172 6.66 -3.63 -14.61
N GLU A 173 7.06 -3.29 -13.40
CA GLU A 173 6.93 -1.96 -12.81
C GLU A 173 8.28 -1.51 -12.26
N SER A 174 8.54 -0.21 -12.29
CA SER A 174 9.79 0.35 -11.78
C SER A 174 9.56 1.70 -11.12
N ILE A 175 10.26 1.92 -10.03
CA ILE A 175 10.39 3.21 -9.35
C ILE A 175 11.87 3.51 -9.17
N GLU A 176 12.23 4.79 -9.10
CA GLU A 176 13.66 5.17 -8.97
C GLU A 176 13.84 6.37 -8.05
N THR A 177 15.04 6.47 -7.51
CA THR A 177 15.46 7.63 -6.74
C THR A 177 15.50 8.86 -7.65
N THR A 178 14.76 9.90 -7.27
CA THR A 178 14.78 11.19 -7.96
C THR A 178 15.84 12.09 -7.35
N GLY A 179 16.33 13.03 -8.14
CA GLY A 179 17.19 14.11 -7.65
C GLY A 179 16.40 15.22 -6.95
N GLU A 180 17.07 16.29 -6.59
CA GLU A 180 16.44 17.50 -6.07
C GLU A 180 15.45 18.08 -7.09
N PRO A 181 14.34 18.71 -6.61
CA PRO A 181 13.39 19.36 -7.50
C PRO A 181 14.09 20.43 -8.37
N ALA A 182 14.01 20.29 -9.68
CA ALA A 182 14.72 21.17 -10.61
C ALA A 182 13.81 22.28 -11.17
N LEU A 183 12.52 22.01 -11.38
CA LEU A 183 11.60 22.92 -12.03
C LEU A 183 10.14 22.53 -11.72
N ILE A 184 9.28 23.54 -11.51
CA ILE A 184 7.84 23.41 -11.60
C ILE A 184 7.40 24.05 -12.91
N GLN A 185 6.80 23.27 -13.79
CA GLN A 185 6.18 23.78 -15.01
C GLN A 185 4.68 23.79 -14.82
N LEU A 186 4.05 24.94 -14.97
CA LEU A 186 2.61 25.17 -14.87
C LEU A 186 1.98 25.15 -16.27
#